data_018a8125cfe544af6ca3db010113b626
#
_entry.id   018a8125cfe544af6ca3db010113b626
#
_cell.length_a   1.000
_cell.length_b   1.000
_cell.length_c   1.000
_cell.angle_alpha   90.00
_cell.angle_beta   90.00
_cell.angle_gamma   90.00
#
_symmetry.space_group_name_H-M   'P 1'
#
loop_
_entity.id
_entity.type
_entity.pdbx_description
1 polymer ?
#
loop_
_entity_poly.entity_id
_entity_poly.type
_entity_poly.pdbx_seq_one_letter_code
_entity_poly.pdbx_strand_id
1 'polypeptide(L)'
;NDVLDMSKIEAGKTVFKYSDFSIPDFIQELDTIFRSQIYEKKQTLTITKENIRHEWVNGDQVHLMQIFSNLLSNAIKYTQEGGEIQLLAEECESNSSVYAKYRFLVCDNGMGMSADFKDRIFDAFTRAENSLTNKIQGTGLGMAITKNLVDLMGGTIDVESEPGQGSCFEVFMDLKIAEERSASPASQAETEEQDGNILKGMRFLCAEDNELNAEILTELLKIEGAECTICENGEEILKTFEQS
;
A
#
# COMPACT_ATOMS: atom_id res chain seq x y z
N ASN A 1 -1.58 -10.37 -7.66
CA ASN A 1 -1.66 -11.84 -7.75
C ASN A 1 -0.30 -12.43 -7.35
N ASP A 2 -0.18 -12.80 -6.07
CA ASP A 2 1.08 -13.19 -5.40
C ASP A 2 1.90 -14.24 -6.17
N VAL A 3 1.22 -15.23 -6.79
CA VAL A 3 1.89 -16.29 -7.54
C VAL A 3 2.60 -15.75 -8.79
N LEU A 4 1.95 -14.82 -9.50
CA LEU A 4 2.56 -14.18 -10.67
C LEU A 4 3.69 -13.24 -10.28
N ASP A 5 3.54 -12.54 -9.17
CA ASP A 5 4.58 -11.63 -8.66
C ASP A 5 5.81 -12.42 -8.20
N MET A 6 5.61 -13.50 -7.45
CA MET A 6 6.70 -14.41 -7.07
C MET A 6 7.42 -14.99 -8.29
N SER A 7 6.66 -15.45 -9.31
CA SER A 7 7.25 -15.97 -10.56
C SER A 7 8.07 -14.92 -11.32
N LYS A 8 7.63 -13.64 -11.34
CA LYS A 8 8.41 -12.55 -11.96
C LYS A 8 9.70 -12.25 -11.19
N ILE A 9 9.62 -12.27 -9.84
CA ILE A 9 10.76 -12.06 -8.96
C ILE A 9 11.80 -13.16 -9.19
N GLU A 10 11.40 -14.44 -9.12
CA GLU A 10 12.29 -15.59 -9.33
C GLU A 10 12.91 -15.61 -10.74
N ALA A 11 12.16 -15.17 -11.75
CA ALA A 11 12.65 -15.06 -13.12
C ALA A 11 13.56 -13.83 -13.36
N GLY A 12 13.79 -12.97 -12.35
CA GLY A 12 14.53 -11.70 -12.49
C GLY A 12 13.87 -10.71 -13.45
N LYS A 13 12.54 -10.79 -13.62
CA LYS A 13 11.75 -9.95 -14.55
C LYS A 13 11.00 -8.81 -13.86
N THR A 14 11.29 -8.57 -12.59
CA THR A 14 10.73 -7.43 -11.86
C THR A 14 11.31 -6.14 -12.44
N VAL A 15 10.44 -5.23 -12.87
CA VAL A 15 10.82 -3.94 -13.44
C VAL A 15 10.45 -2.85 -12.46
N PHE A 16 11.44 -2.14 -11.93
CA PHE A 16 11.24 -1.01 -11.03
C PHE A 16 10.99 0.28 -11.82
N LYS A 17 10.03 1.07 -11.35
CA LYS A 17 9.69 2.38 -11.90
C LYS A 17 9.98 3.46 -10.86
N TYR A 18 11.12 4.08 -10.98
CA TYR A 18 11.53 5.14 -10.06
C TYR A 18 10.85 6.46 -10.42
N SER A 19 10.27 7.11 -9.41
CA SER A 19 9.65 8.44 -9.49
C SER A 19 9.89 9.21 -8.21
N ASP A 20 9.78 10.53 -8.27
CA ASP A 20 9.85 11.37 -7.08
C ASP A 20 8.50 11.33 -6.36
N PHE A 21 8.53 11.11 -5.06
CA PHE A 21 7.35 11.12 -4.19
C PHE A 21 7.69 11.62 -2.79
N SER A 22 6.67 12.00 -2.05
CA SER A 22 6.78 12.48 -0.67
C SER A 22 6.60 11.33 0.31
N ILE A 23 7.52 11.16 1.27
CA ILE A 23 7.40 10.18 2.37
C ILE A 23 6.18 10.46 3.25
N PRO A 24 5.91 11.72 3.68
CA PRO A 24 4.69 12.06 4.39
C PRO A 24 3.40 11.66 3.67
N ASP A 25 3.33 11.91 2.35
CA ASP A 25 2.14 11.58 1.54
C ASP A 25 1.99 10.08 1.36
N PHE A 26 3.09 9.38 1.14
CA PHE A 26 3.12 7.91 1.08
C PHE A 26 2.57 7.27 2.36
N ILE A 27 2.98 7.76 3.53
CA ILE A 27 2.47 7.29 4.82
C ILE A 27 0.98 7.62 5.00
N GLN A 28 0.55 8.79 4.54
CA GLN A 28 -0.86 9.18 4.58
C GLN A 28 -1.75 8.30 3.67
N GLU A 29 -1.22 7.89 2.52
CA GLU A 29 -1.90 6.96 1.62
C GLU A 29 -2.10 5.60 2.27
N LEU A 30 -1.07 5.05 2.95
CA LEU A 30 -1.18 3.82 3.74
C LEU A 30 -2.27 3.92 4.82
N ASP A 31 -2.30 5.03 5.60
CA ASP A 31 -3.36 5.26 6.59
C ASP A 31 -4.74 5.22 5.94
N THR A 32 -4.90 5.89 4.81
CA THR A 32 -6.18 5.96 4.11
C THR A 32 -6.66 4.59 3.63
N ILE A 33 -5.76 3.78 3.08
CA ILE A 33 -6.08 2.43 2.58
C ILE A 33 -6.55 1.51 3.72
N PHE A 34 -5.91 1.56 4.88
CA PHE A 34 -6.18 0.60 5.97
C PHE A 34 -7.17 1.07 7.02
N ARG A 35 -7.57 2.35 7.02
CA ARG A 35 -8.47 2.95 8.02
C ARG A 35 -9.79 2.21 8.19
N SER A 36 -10.42 1.78 7.10
CA SER A 36 -11.69 1.03 7.16
C SER A 36 -11.52 -0.31 7.86
N GLN A 37 -10.49 -1.09 7.52
CA GLN A 37 -10.24 -2.41 8.10
C GLN A 37 -9.91 -2.33 9.60
N ILE A 38 -9.13 -1.30 9.99
CA ILE A 38 -8.78 -1.02 11.39
C ILE A 38 -10.03 -0.65 12.18
N TYR A 39 -10.90 0.20 11.62
CA TYR A 39 -12.16 0.58 12.25
C TYR A 39 -13.10 -0.62 12.43
N GLU A 40 -13.26 -1.48 11.42
CA GLU A 40 -14.09 -2.68 11.48
C GLU A 40 -13.67 -3.65 12.59
N LYS A 41 -12.36 -3.77 12.83
CA LYS A 41 -11.79 -4.59 13.91
C LYS A 41 -11.65 -3.84 15.24
N LYS A 42 -12.08 -2.58 15.31
CA LYS A 42 -11.94 -1.70 16.50
C LYS A 42 -10.48 -1.62 17.00
N GLN A 43 -9.53 -1.81 16.08
CA GLN A 43 -8.11 -1.70 16.36
C GLN A 43 -7.68 -0.24 16.39
N THR A 44 -6.50 0.04 16.95
CA THR A 44 -5.90 1.37 16.95
C THR A 44 -4.64 1.34 16.08
N LEU A 45 -4.55 2.23 15.07
CA LEU A 45 -3.33 2.47 14.32
C LEU A 45 -2.72 3.79 14.77
N THR A 46 -1.50 3.73 15.29
CA THR A 46 -0.69 4.91 15.62
C THR A 46 0.38 5.09 14.55
N ILE A 47 0.40 6.27 13.92
CA ILE A 47 1.41 6.61 12.91
C ILE A 47 2.31 7.69 13.48
N THR A 48 3.61 7.44 13.45
CA THR A 48 4.64 8.37 13.91
C THR A 48 5.63 8.64 12.79
N LYS A 49 5.99 9.91 12.62
CA LYS A 49 7.02 10.35 11.66
C LYS A 49 8.10 11.07 12.46
N GLU A 50 9.33 10.60 12.38
CA GLU A 50 10.44 11.11 13.17
C GLU A 50 11.61 11.53 12.30
N ASN A 51 12.19 12.66 12.62
CA ASN A 51 13.43 13.17 12.03
C ASN A 51 13.42 13.29 10.49
N ILE A 52 12.27 13.34 9.83
CA ILE A 52 12.18 13.45 8.37
C ILE A 52 12.71 14.83 7.94
N ARG A 53 13.91 14.83 7.38
CA ARG A 53 14.60 16.01 6.85
C ARG A 53 14.47 16.13 5.33
N HIS A 54 14.42 14.98 4.66
CA HIS A 54 14.27 14.89 3.20
C HIS A 54 12.91 14.28 2.88
N GLU A 55 11.88 15.13 2.83
CA GLU A 55 10.50 14.64 2.57
C GLU A 55 10.35 14.05 1.17
N TRP A 56 11.07 14.60 0.17
CA TRP A 56 11.02 14.17 -1.21
C TRP A 56 12.16 13.21 -1.55
N VAL A 57 11.80 12.06 -2.08
CA VAL A 57 12.73 11.00 -2.45
C VAL A 57 12.38 10.42 -3.81
N ASN A 58 13.38 9.84 -4.48
CA ASN A 58 13.21 9.10 -5.71
C ASN A 58 13.27 7.60 -5.42
N GLY A 59 12.20 6.89 -5.75
CA GLY A 59 12.07 5.47 -5.49
C GLY A 59 10.89 4.85 -6.26
N ASP A 60 10.71 3.55 -6.12
CA ASP A 60 9.54 2.86 -6.65
C ASP A 60 8.42 2.81 -5.60
N GLN A 61 7.54 3.83 -5.64
CA GLN A 61 6.42 3.97 -4.70
C GLN A 61 5.47 2.77 -4.77
N VAL A 62 5.29 2.16 -5.95
CA VAL A 62 4.36 1.03 -6.13
C VAL A 62 4.84 -0.20 -5.37
N HIS A 63 6.13 -0.55 -5.49
CA HIS A 63 6.68 -1.70 -4.77
C HIS A 63 6.83 -1.41 -3.27
N LEU A 64 7.15 -0.15 -2.87
CA LEU A 64 7.09 0.25 -1.46
C LEU A 64 5.67 0.11 -0.89
N MET A 65 4.65 0.55 -1.64
CA MET A 65 3.25 0.36 -1.25
C MET A 65 2.91 -1.12 -1.09
N GLN A 66 3.39 -2.00 -1.96
CA GLN A 66 3.20 -3.44 -1.84
C GLN A 66 3.85 -4.02 -0.59
N ILE A 67 5.10 -3.63 -0.29
CA ILE A 67 5.83 -4.04 0.92
C ILE A 67 5.02 -3.67 2.17
N PHE A 68 4.69 -2.39 2.34
CA PHE A 68 4.03 -1.91 3.56
C PHE A 68 2.56 -2.33 3.65
N SER A 69 1.87 -2.52 2.53
CA SER A 69 0.53 -3.11 2.52
C SER A 69 0.53 -4.55 3.00
N ASN A 70 1.53 -5.35 2.62
CA ASN A 70 1.69 -6.71 3.14
C ASN A 70 1.95 -6.72 4.65
N LEU A 71 2.84 -5.85 5.14
CA LEU A 71 3.15 -5.77 6.58
C LEU A 71 1.94 -5.31 7.39
N LEU A 72 1.28 -4.22 6.99
CA LEU A 72 0.09 -3.69 7.68
C LEU A 72 -1.10 -4.66 7.62
N SER A 73 -1.34 -5.28 6.46
CA SER A 73 -2.39 -6.29 6.33
C SER A 73 -2.16 -7.48 7.28
N ASN A 74 -0.90 -7.93 7.42
CA ASN A 74 -0.54 -8.97 8.38
C ASN A 74 -0.74 -8.49 9.82
N ALA A 75 -0.28 -7.30 10.19
CA ALA A 75 -0.49 -6.72 11.51
C ALA A 75 -1.99 -6.68 11.86
N ILE A 76 -2.83 -6.13 10.96
CA ILE A 76 -4.28 -6.08 11.14
C ILE A 76 -4.89 -7.49 11.29
N LYS A 77 -4.42 -8.44 10.48
CA LYS A 77 -4.95 -9.79 10.41
C LYS A 77 -4.67 -10.60 11.68
N TYR A 78 -3.46 -10.49 12.24
CA TYR A 78 -3.00 -11.27 13.38
C TYR A 78 -3.14 -10.56 14.73
N THR A 79 -3.55 -9.30 14.73
CA THR A 79 -3.95 -8.57 15.92
C THR A 79 -5.43 -8.80 16.21
N GLN A 80 -5.76 -8.99 17.48
CA GLN A 80 -7.13 -9.21 17.94
C GLN A 80 -7.95 -7.91 17.83
N GLU A 81 -9.28 -8.04 17.89
CA GLU A 81 -10.19 -6.90 18.02
C GLU A 81 -9.80 -6.03 19.23
N GLY A 82 -9.71 -4.73 19.03
CA GLY A 82 -9.30 -3.77 20.06
C GLY A 82 -7.79 -3.69 20.31
N GLY A 83 -6.98 -4.43 19.53
CA GLY A 83 -5.52 -4.37 19.66
C GLY A 83 -4.90 -3.13 19.00
N GLU A 84 -3.58 -3.02 19.12
CA GLU A 84 -2.81 -1.84 18.72
C GLU A 84 -1.80 -2.21 17.63
N ILE A 85 -1.68 -1.32 16.64
CA ILE A 85 -0.73 -1.40 15.55
C ILE A 85 0.00 -0.05 15.47
N GLN A 86 1.30 -0.08 15.23
CA GLN A 86 2.12 1.12 15.09
C GLN A 86 2.85 1.09 13.75
N LEU A 87 2.85 2.22 13.06
CA LEU A 87 3.68 2.48 11.90
C LEU A 87 4.59 3.68 12.21
N LEU A 88 5.89 3.44 12.29
CA LEU A 88 6.89 4.49 12.42
C LEU A 88 7.63 4.64 11.09
N ALA A 89 7.84 5.87 10.66
CA ALA A 89 8.78 6.25 9.61
C ALA A 89 9.79 7.23 10.18
N GLU A 90 11.06 6.85 10.18
CA GLU A 90 12.16 7.64 10.72
C GLU A 90 13.24 7.82 9.67
N GLU A 91 13.74 9.04 9.51
CA GLU A 91 14.97 9.27 8.76
C GLU A 91 16.16 9.16 9.69
N CYS A 92 17.00 8.17 9.45
CA CYS A 92 18.22 7.91 10.21
C CYS A 92 19.37 8.82 9.76
N GLU A 93 20.39 8.94 10.60
CA GLU A 93 21.63 9.59 10.20
C GLU A 93 22.30 8.82 9.05
N SER A 94 22.71 9.57 8.03
CA SER A 94 23.43 9.04 6.87
C SER A 94 24.61 9.96 6.54
N ASN A 95 25.74 9.37 6.14
CA ASN A 95 26.89 10.10 5.64
C ASN A 95 26.79 10.42 4.13
N SER A 96 25.70 10.03 3.49
CA SER A 96 25.46 10.28 2.07
C SER A 96 24.77 11.65 1.88
N SER A 97 25.23 12.44 0.93
CA SER A 97 24.55 13.63 0.47
C SER A 97 23.56 13.36 -0.69
N VAL A 98 23.49 12.12 -1.15
CA VAL A 98 22.67 11.70 -2.30
C VAL A 98 21.52 10.80 -1.88
N TYR A 99 21.70 10.04 -0.81
CA TYR A 99 20.73 9.09 -0.30
C TYR A 99 20.38 9.41 1.15
N ALA A 100 19.10 9.43 1.46
CA ALA A 100 18.58 9.45 2.82
C ALA A 100 18.25 8.00 3.26
N LYS A 101 18.64 7.65 4.48
CA LYS A 101 18.37 6.34 5.06
C LYS A 101 17.09 6.41 5.87
N TYR A 102 16.11 5.63 5.50
CA TYR A 102 14.85 5.51 6.23
C TYR A 102 14.77 4.19 6.97
N ARG A 103 14.23 4.25 8.17
CA ARG A 103 13.81 3.15 9.00
C ARG A 103 12.30 3.17 9.13
N PHE A 104 11.67 2.07 8.79
CA PHE A 104 10.23 1.89 8.98
C PHE A 104 10.01 0.75 9.97
N LEU A 105 9.13 0.96 10.94
CA LEU A 105 8.66 -0.08 11.84
C LEU A 105 7.17 -0.30 11.66
N VAL A 106 6.78 -1.56 11.52
CA VAL A 106 5.38 -1.98 11.61
C VAL A 106 5.29 -2.95 12.77
N CYS A 107 4.74 -2.50 13.90
CA CYS A 107 4.65 -3.26 15.13
C CYS A 107 3.18 -3.49 15.47
N ASP A 108 2.87 -4.67 16.00
CA ASP A 108 1.55 -5.05 16.50
C ASP A 108 1.65 -5.73 17.87
N ASN A 109 0.59 -5.67 18.65
CA ASN A 109 0.46 -6.40 19.92
C ASN A 109 -0.39 -7.69 19.77
N GLY A 110 -0.34 -8.31 18.60
CA GLY A 110 -1.11 -9.49 18.26
C GLY A 110 -0.58 -10.79 18.86
N MET A 111 -0.88 -11.90 18.18
CA MET A 111 -0.55 -13.23 18.70
C MET A 111 0.95 -13.56 18.71
N GLY A 112 1.77 -12.81 17.99
CA GLY A 112 3.20 -13.09 17.83
C GLY A 112 3.53 -14.44 17.16
N MET A 113 4.80 -14.78 17.14
CA MET A 113 5.33 -15.97 16.44
C MET A 113 6.25 -16.77 17.34
N SER A 114 6.26 -18.10 17.16
CA SER A 114 7.31 -18.95 17.76
C SER A 114 8.67 -18.72 17.08
N ALA A 115 9.77 -19.02 17.78
CA ALA A 115 11.11 -18.88 17.22
C ALA A 115 11.28 -19.64 15.90
N ASP A 116 10.85 -20.90 15.87
CA ASP A 116 10.93 -21.76 14.67
C ASP A 116 10.15 -21.19 13.47
N PHE A 117 9.01 -20.53 13.71
CA PHE A 117 8.23 -19.89 12.67
C PHE A 117 8.85 -18.56 12.22
N LYS A 118 9.34 -17.77 13.18
CA LYS A 118 10.04 -16.50 12.93
C LYS A 118 11.23 -16.67 11.99
N ASP A 119 12.04 -17.72 12.22
CA ASP A 119 13.22 -18.01 11.40
C ASP A 119 12.87 -18.35 9.93
N ARG A 120 11.60 -18.72 9.69
CA ARG A 120 11.10 -19.13 8.37
C ARG A 120 10.01 -18.23 7.80
N ILE A 121 9.73 -17.10 8.44
CA ILE A 121 8.62 -16.23 8.03
C ILE A 121 8.74 -15.70 6.59
N PHE A 122 9.98 -15.58 6.11
CA PHE A 122 10.27 -15.12 4.75
C PHE A 122 10.38 -16.26 3.72
N ASP A 123 10.26 -17.51 4.12
CA ASP A 123 10.23 -18.65 3.19
C ASP A 123 8.88 -18.69 2.47
N ALA A 124 8.91 -18.98 1.16
CA ALA A 124 7.70 -19.10 0.36
C ALA A 124 6.79 -20.22 0.89
N PHE A 125 5.48 -19.99 0.83
CA PHE A 125 4.43 -20.92 1.29
C PHE A 125 4.44 -21.25 2.78
N THR A 126 5.22 -20.52 3.58
CA THR A 126 5.27 -20.71 5.02
C THR A 126 4.03 -20.11 5.68
N ARG A 127 3.36 -20.92 6.53
CA ARG A 127 2.17 -20.52 7.30
C ARG A 127 2.28 -21.06 8.72
N ALA A 128 1.83 -20.28 9.70
CA ALA A 128 1.73 -20.76 11.07
C ALA A 128 0.62 -21.82 11.17
N GLU A 129 0.99 -23.04 11.54
CA GLU A 129 0.06 -24.16 11.74
C GLU A 129 -0.47 -24.14 13.20
N ASN A 130 -1.50 -23.34 13.45
CA ASN A 130 -2.23 -23.34 14.73
C ASN A 130 -3.73 -23.40 14.46
N SER A 131 -4.50 -23.95 15.41
CA SER A 131 -5.98 -24.04 15.30
C SER A 131 -6.66 -22.68 15.13
N LEU A 132 -6.01 -21.59 15.56
CA LEU A 132 -6.47 -20.21 15.40
C LEU A 132 -6.14 -19.66 14.01
N THR A 133 -4.99 -20.04 13.43
CA THR A 133 -4.54 -19.55 12.12
C THR A 133 -5.14 -20.33 10.95
N ASN A 134 -5.65 -21.54 11.16
CA ASN A 134 -6.31 -22.33 10.12
C ASN A 134 -7.58 -21.66 9.55
N LYS A 135 -8.20 -20.73 10.28
CA LYS A 135 -9.32 -19.91 9.81
C LYS A 135 -8.89 -18.66 9.04
N ILE A 136 -7.62 -18.33 9.07
CA ILE A 136 -7.10 -17.10 8.47
C ILE A 136 -6.60 -17.43 7.05
N GLN A 137 -7.28 -16.93 6.05
CA GLN A 137 -6.97 -17.16 4.63
C GLN A 137 -5.68 -16.40 4.22
N GLY A 138 -4.80 -17.04 3.44
CA GLY A 138 -3.61 -16.42 2.89
C GLY A 138 -2.78 -17.42 2.06
N THR A 139 -2.04 -16.92 1.07
CA THR A 139 -1.21 -17.71 0.15
C THR A 139 0.09 -18.19 0.78
N GLY A 140 0.58 -17.52 1.85
CA GLY A 140 1.91 -17.73 2.42
C GLY A 140 3.05 -17.16 1.56
N LEU A 141 2.74 -16.35 0.55
CA LEU A 141 3.72 -15.73 -0.34
C LEU A 141 4.03 -14.28 0.02
N GLY A 142 3.14 -13.58 0.70
CA GLY A 142 3.27 -12.13 0.95
C GLY A 142 4.60 -11.75 1.63
N MET A 143 5.03 -12.49 2.66
CA MET A 143 6.28 -12.17 3.35
C MET A 143 7.53 -12.51 2.53
N ALA A 144 7.49 -13.59 1.74
CA ALA A 144 8.56 -13.93 0.81
C ALA A 144 8.68 -12.86 -0.30
N ILE A 145 7.55 -12.38 -0.85
CA ILE A 145 7.52 -11.28 -1.81
C ILE A 145 8.09 -10.00 -1.16
N THR A 146 7.65 -9.67 0.05
CA THR A 146 8.16 -8.51 0.80
C THR A 146 9.67 -8.55 0.95
N LYS A 147 10.23 -9.68 1.43
CA LYS A 147 11.69 -9.86 1.58
C LYS A 147 12.42 -9.67 0.26
N ASN A 148 11.96 -10.35 -0.80
CA ASN A 148 12.57 -10.24 -2.12
C ASN A 148 12.54 -8.81 -2.68
N LEU A 149 11.41 -8.11 -2.54
CA LEU A 149 11.30 -6.72 -3.00
C LEU A 149 12.25 -5.80 -2.23
N VAL A 150 12.31 -5.93 -0.90
CA VAL A 150 13.24 -5.15 -0.06
C VAL A 150 14.69 -5.40 -0.49
N ASP A 151 15.10 -6.68 -0.68
CA ASP A 151 16.44 -7.04 -1.10
C ASP A 151 16.77 -6.50 -2.52
N LEU A 152 15.85 -6.63 -3.47
CA LEU A 152 16.01 -6.11 -4.84
C LEU A 152 16.08 -4.57 -4.87
N MET A 153 15.45 -3.89 -3.91
CA MET A 153 15.55 -2.43 -3.75
C MET A 153 16.77 -2.00 -2.92
N GLY A 154 17.64 -2.94 -2.52
CA GLY A 154 18.87 -2.66 -1.77
C GLY A 154 18.65 -2.36 -0.28
N GLY A 155 17.48 -2.66 0.25
CA GLY A 155 17.14 -2.51 1.67
C GLY A 155 17.42 -3.75 2.50
N THR A 156 17.02 -3.69 3.77
CA THR A 156 17.02 -4.85 4.69
C THR A 156 15.69 -4.91 5.43
N ILE A 157 15.24 -6.12 5.75
CA ILE A 157 14.07 -6.36 6.60
C ILE A 157 14.42 -7.41 7.64
N ASP A 158 14.06 -7.08 8.88
CA ASP A 158 14.19 -7.95 10.06
C ASP A 158 12.87 -8.02 10.83
N VAL A 159 12.74 -9.00 11.73
CA VAL A 159 11.54 -9.18 12.55
C VAL A 159 11.88 -9.59 13.96
N GLU A 160 11.29 -8.91 14.93
CA GLU A 160 11.24 -9.31 16.33
C GLU A 160 9.82 -9.75 16.68
N SER A 161 9.67 -10.92 17.29
CA SER A 161 8.38 -11.44 17.68
C SER A 161 8.52 -12.52 18.74
N GLU A 162 7.57 -12.52 19.68
CA GLU A 162 7.40 -13.53 20.71
C GLU A 162 5.92 -13.93 20.82
N PRO A 163 5.62 -15.20 21.11
CA PRO A 163 4.24 -15.65 21.28
C PRO A 163 3.49 -14.82 22.34
N GLY A 164 2.35 -14.24 21.96
CA GLY A 164 1.51 -13.44 22.83
C GLY A 164 1.98 -12.00 23.09
N GLN A 165 3.12 -11.59 22.52
CA GLN A 165 3.67 -10.23 22.66
C GLN A 165 3.51 -9.40 21.38
N GLY A 166 3.11 -10.05 20.26
CA GLY A 166 3.01 -9.41 18.97
C GLY A 166 4.28 -9.55 18.11
N SER A 167 4.34 -8.75 17.07
CA SER A 167 5.46 -8.74 16.13
C SER A 167 5.85 -7.31 15.76
N CYS A 168 7.14 -7.10 15.49
CA CYS A 168 7.66 -5.83 15.01
C CYS A 168 8.57 -6.10 13.81
N PHE A 169 8.16 -5.65 12.63
CA PHE A 169 8.96 -5.70 11.42
C PHE A 169 9.70 -4.39 11.25
N GLU A 170 11.01 -4.48 11.01
CA GLU A 170 11.90 -3.36 10.79
C GLU A 170 12.42 -3.40 9.36
N VAL A 171 12.22 -2.32 8.61
CA VAL A 171 12.68 -2.18 7.22
C VAL A 171 13.60 -0.97 7.11
N PHE A 172 14.82 -1.19 6.61
CA PHE A 172 15.71 -0.09 6.23
C PHE A 172 15.77 0.04 4.71
N MET A 173 15.68 1.29 4.23
CA MET A 173 15.76 1.63 2.82
C MET A 173 16.62 2.87 2.63
N ASP A 174 17.57 2.80 1.69
CA ASP A 174 18.29 3.96 1.21
C ASP A 174 17.57 4.52 -0.03
N LEU A 175 16.92 5.68 0.11
CA LEU A 175 16.18 6.33 -0.97
C LEU A 175 16.97 7.54 -1.47
N LYS A 176 17.06 7.69 -2.78
CA LYS A 176 17.75 8.83 -3.36
C LYS A 176 16.99 10.11 -3.02
N ILE A 177 17.69 11.12 -2.51
CA ILE A 177 17.11 12.43 -2.20
C ILE A 177 16.66 13.05 -3.54
N ALA A 178 15.41 13.46 -3.61
CA ALA A 178 14.88 14.25 -4.71
C ALA A 178 14.90 15.74 -4.33
N GLU A 179 15.04 16.60 -5.32
CA GLU A 179 14.87 18.03 -5.09
C GLU A 179 13.40 18.26 -4.70
N GLU A 180 13.23 19.08 -3.64
CA GLU A 180 11.89 19.52 -3.27
C GLU A 180 11.27 20.16 -4.53
N ARG A 181 10.29 19.52 -5.11
CA ARG A 181 9.48 20.18 -6.12
C ARG A 181 8.76 21.30 -5.38
N SER A 182 9.39 22.48 -5.34
CA SER A 182 8.64 23.71 -5.09
C SER A 182 7.40 23.59 -5.97
N ALA A 183 6.25 23.44 -5.32
CA ALA A 183 4.97 23.20 -5.97
C ALA A 183 4.93 24.06 -7.23
N SER A 184 5.12 23.40 -8.38
CA SER A 184 4.93 24.07 -9.67
C SER A 184 3.52 24.62 -9.60
N PRO A 185 3.27 25.89 -9.91
CA PRO A 185 1.97 26.53 -9.73
C PRO A 185 0.83 25.90 -10.57
N ALA A 186 1.04 24.68 -11.06
CA ALA A 186 0.02 23.86 -11.73
C ALA A 186 -0.74 22.94 -10.75
N SER A 187 -0.37 22.88 -9.45
CA SER A 187 -1.15 22.20 -8.40
C SER A 187 -1.62 23.15 -7.31
N GLN A 188 -1.40 24.47 -7.46
CA GLN A 188 -2.18 25.50 -6.82
C GLN A 188 -3.30 25.96 -7.77
N ALA A 189 -4.09 25.02 -8.26
CA ALA A 189 -5.49 25.31 -8.43
C ALA A 189 -6.03 25.38 -7.00
N GLU A 190 -5.90 26.57 -6.43
CA GLU A 190 -6.83 27.21 -5.53
C GLU A 190 -7.79 26.22 -4.88
N THR A 191 -7.49 25.81 -3.63
CA THR A 191 -8.54 25.57 -2.66
C THR A 191 -9.22 26.92 -2.38
N GLU A 192 -9.79 27.51 -3.41
CA GLU A 192 -11.09 28.13 -3.24
C GLU A 192 -12.03 26.96 -2.97
N GLU A 193 -12.73 27.04 -1.86
CA GLU A 193 -14.01 26.37 -1.65
C GLU A 193 -14.91 26.66 -2.86
N GLN A 194 -14.65 26.00 -3.96
CA GLN A 194 -15.59 25.76 -5.01
C GLN A 194 -16.14 24.36 -4.72
N ASP A 195 -17.22 24.40 -3.96
CA ASP A 195 -18.34 23.47 -4.05
C ASP A 195 -18.70 23.36 -5.55
N GLY A 196 -17.95 22.58 -6.30
CA GLY A 196 -18.00 22.51 -7.75
C GLY A 196 -17.59 21.12 -8.23
N ASN A 197 -18.60 20.28 -8.44
CA ASN A 197 -18.59 19.02 -9.17
C ASN A 197 -17.53 19.00 -10.28
N ILE A 198 -16.33 18.47 -10.02
CA ILE A 198 -15.18 18.42 -10.95
C ILE A 198 -15.58 17.69 -12.25
N LEU A 199 -16.53 16.74 -12.17
CA LEU A 199 -17.01 15.95 -13.30
C LEU A 199 -18.20 16.57 -14.02
N LYS A 200 -18.68 17.74 -13.60
CA LYS A 200 -19.88 18.38 -14.14
C LYS A 200 -19.76 18.63 -15.65
N GLY A 201 -20.68 18.03 -16.39
CA GLY A 201 -20.76 18.17 -17.85
C GLY A 201 -19.80 17.25 -18.60
N MET A 202 -19.01 16.40 -17.90
CA MET A 202 -18.24 15.36 -18.56
C MET A 202 -19.13 14.19 -18.99
N ARG A 203 -18.75 13.55 -20.10
CA ARG A 203 -19.44 12.36 -20.62
C ARG A 203 -18.51 11.17 -20.52
N PHE A 204 -18.97 10.12 -19.85
CA PHE A 204 -18.23 8.87 -19.65
C PHE A 204 -18.86 7.74 -20.44
N LEU A 205 -18.02 6.91 -21.04
CA LEU A 205 -18.42 5.67 -21.68
C LEU A 205 -17.71 4.53 -20.94
N CYS A 206 -18.49 3.70 -20.22
CA CYS A 206 -17.97 2.69 -19.30
C CYS A 206 -18.41 1.28 -19.73
N ALA A 207 -17.53 0.28 -19.56
CA ALA A 207 -17.85 -1.13 -19.70
C ALA A 207 -18.05 -1.76 -18.31
N GLU A 208 -19.24 -2.31 -18.05
CA GLU A 208 -19.56 -3.05 -16.84
C GLU A 208 -20.60 -4.12 -17.15
N ASP A 209 -20.26 -5.36 -16.87
CA ASP A 209 -21.11 -6.53 -17.17
C ASP A 209 -22.07 -6.89 -16.02
N ASN A 210 -21.88 -6.28 -14.86
CA ASN A 210 -22.76 -6.48 -13.71
C ASN A 210 -23.76 -5.32 -13.57
N GLU A 211 -25.06 -5.63 -13.68
CA GLU A 211 -26.14 -4.65 -13.60
C GLU A 211 -26.08 -3.77 -12.33
N LEU A 212 -25.78 -4.37 -11.16
CA LEU A 212 -25.71 -3.62 -9.90
C LEU A 212 -24.52 -2.65 -9.89
N ASN A 213 -23.38 -3.08 -10.39
CA ASN A 213 -22.20 -2.20 -10.48
C ASN A 213 -22.44 -1.07 -11.49
N ALA A 214 -23.09 -1.35 -12.61
CA ALA A 214 -23.47 -0.37 -13.62
C ALA A 214 -24.40 0.70 -13.05
N GLU A 215 -25.39 0.29 -12.25
CA GLU A 215 -26.32 1.19 -11.58
C GLU A 215 -25.59 2.09 -10.56
N ILE A 216 -24.74 1.50 -9.71
CA ILE A 216 -23.92 2.25 -8.72
C ILE A 216 -23.02 3.26 -9.42
N LEU A 217 -22.30 2.86 -10.47
CA LEU A 217 -21.41 3.73 -11.23
C LEU A 217 -22.16 4.89 -11.87
N THR A 218 -23.32 4.61 -12.46
CA THR A 218 -24.17 5.64 -13.07
C THR A 218 -24.65 6.67 -12.04
N GLU A 219 -25.12 6.20 -10.87
CA GLU A 219 -25.59 7.12 -9.82
C GLU A 219 -24.44 7.94 -9.22
N LEU A 220 -23.25 7.37 -9.00
CA LEU A 220 -22.07 8.11 -8.53
C LEU A 220 -21.66 9.22 -9.50
N LEU A 221 -21.55 8.91 -10.80
CA LEU A 221 -21.20 9.90 -11.82
C LEU A 221 -22.26 10.99 -11.95
N LYS A 222 -23.54 10.64 -11.81
CA LYS A 222 -24.65 11.59 -11.86
C LYS A 222 -24.68 12.53 -10.64
N ILE A 223 -24.33 12.04 -9.44
CA ILE A 223 -24.16 12.87 -8.23
C ILE A 223 -23.07 13.91 -8.47
N GLU A 224 -21.99 13.53 -9.15
CA GLU A 224 -20.89 14.40 -9.54
C GLU A 224 -21.19 15.26 -10.79
N GLY A 225 -22.45 15.23 -11.30
CA GLY A 225 -22.90 16.05 -12.42
C GLY A 225 -22.38 15.62 -13.80
N ALA A 226 -21.90 14.38 -13.93
CA ALA A 226 -21.46 13.78 -15.17
C ALA A 226 -22.57 12.95 -15.82
N GLU A 227 -22.46 12.74 -17.14
CA GLU A 227 -23.28 11.79 -17.88
C GLU A 227 -22.50 10.48 -18.09
N CYS A 228 -23.16 9.34 -17.90
CA CYS A 228 -22.56 8.03 -18.11
C CYS A 228 -23.37 7.21 -19.11
N THR A 229 -22.69 6.60 -20.07
CA THR A 229 -23.25 5.58 -20.95
C THR A 229 -22.58 4.24 -20.60
N ILE A 230 -23.36 3.25 -20.19
CA ILE A 230 -22.87 1.91 -19.86
C ILE A 230 -22.99 1.01 -21.08
N CYS A 231 -21.94 0.21 -21.34
CA CYS A 231 -21.91 -0.88 -22.31
C CYS A 231 -21.60 -2.16 -21.55
N GLU A 232 -22.11 -3.30 -21.98
CA GLU A 232 -21.88 -4.59 -21.31
C GLU A 232 -20.44 -5.09 -21.47
N ASN A 233 -19.73 -4.66 -22.52
CA ASN A 233 -18.38 -5.13 -22.82
C ASN A 233 -17.57 -4.11 -23.66
N GLY A 234 -16.26 -4.40 -23.82
CA GLY A 234 -15.35 -3.54 -24.56
C GLY A 234 -15.63 -3.46 -26.07
N GLU A 235 -16.26 -4.47 -26.67
CA GLU A 235 -16.65 -4.41 -28.10
C GLU A 235 -17.77 -3.40 -28.33
N GLU A 236 -18.72 -3.32 -27.42
CA GLU A 236 -19.79 -2.33 -27.48
C GLU A 236 -19.29 -0.92 -27.24
N ILE A 237 -18.31 -0.75 -26.36
CA ILE A 237 -17.63 0.55 -26.17
C ILE A 237 -17.06 1.05 -27.49
N LEU A 238 -16.31 0.24 -28.21
CA LEU A 238 -15.70 0.63 -29.46
C LEU A 238 -16.75 1.04 -30.50
N LYS A 239 -17.83 0.28 -30.63
CA LYS A 239 -18.94 0.60 -31.56
C LYS A 239 -19.66 1.90 -31.17
N THR A 240 -19.88 2.11 -29.89
CA THR A 240 -20.57 3.32 -29.40
C THR A 240 -19.69 4.56 -29.53
N PHE A 241 -18.38 4.40 -29.31
CA PHE A 241 -17.41 5.49 -29.49
C PHE A 241 -17.26 5.92 -30.96
N GLU A 242 -17.28 4.96 -31.91
CA GLU A 242 -17.23 5.26 -33.34
C GLU A 242 -18.49 5.97 -33.89
N GLN A 243 -19.61 5.94 -33.13
CA GLN A 243 -20.90 6.53 -33.52
C GLN A 243 -21.20 7.84 -32.80
N SER A 244 -20.37 8.29 -31.85
CA SER A 244 -20.54 9.50 -31.06
C SER A 244 -19.59 10.61 -31.51
#